data_d5f5e74107661fc66ec1046ef64266de
#
_entry.id   d5f5e74107661fc66ec1046ef64266de
#
_cell.length_a   1.000
_cell.length_b   1.000
_cell.length_c   1.000
_cell.angle_alpha   90.00
_cell.angle_beta   90.00
_cell.angle_gamma   90.00
#
_symmetry.space_group_name_H-M   'P 1'
#
loop_
_entity.id
_entity.type
_entity.pdbx_description
1 polymer ?
#
loop_
_entity_poly.entity_id
_entity_poly.type
_entity_poly.pdbx_seq_one_letter_code
_entity_poly.pdbx_strand_id
1 'polypeptide(L)'
;GVSNWPLRFKQLIGLPLDSSYTHVSGFWVSPENLIRPAYEPDISKSVMTDHFAIQPSPAFLSWFEGNMKWSYEESAYPWTRLGYTYDWAYNGKEYGLSEFLIQKDAQVDVAFTYTIDAFLDWLNQ
;
A
#
# COMPACT_ATOMS: atom_id res chain seq x y z
N GLY A 1 19.80 14.61 0.05
CA GLY A 1 18.41 14.72 0.47
C GLY A 1 17.42 14.65 -0.67
N VAL A 2 16.13 14.60 -0.37
CA VAL A 2 15.08 14.57 -1.39
C VAL A 2 14.79 15.98 -1.86
N SER A 3 14.81 16.19 -3.19
CA SER A 3 14.53 17.49 -3.79
C SER A 3 13.13 17.59 -4.40
N ASN A 4 12.50 16.44 -4.68
CA ASN A 4 11.16 16.37 -5.28
C ASN A 4 10.32 15.36 -4.51
N TRP A 5 9.61 15.84 -3.49
CA TRP A 5 8.81 14.99 -2.63
C TRP A 5 7.58 14.39 -3.32
N PRO A 6 6.84 15.11 -4.20
CA PRO A 6 5.75 14.47 -4.94
C PRO A 6 6.22 13.26 -5.74
N LEU A 7 7.35 13.35 -6.42
CA LEU A 7 7.96 12.22 -7.13
C LEU A 7 8.39 11.12 -6.14
N ARG A 8 9.03 11.51 -5.04
CA ARG A 8 9.51 10.54 -4.06
C ARG A 8 8.37 9.72 -3.43
N PHE A 9 7.24 10.34 -3.16
CA PHE A 9 6.06 9.62 -2.68
C PHE A 9 5.52 8.64 -3.72
N LYS A 10 5.45 9.04 -4.99
CA LYS A 10 5.04 8.11 -6.06
C LYS A 10 5.94 6.88 -6.11
N GLN A 11 7.25 7.10 -6.05
CA GLN A 11 8.23 6.02 -6.04
C GLN A 11 8.02 5.09 -4.85
N LEU A 12 7.90 5.68 -3.64
CA LEU A 12 7.84 4.95 -2.38
C LEU A 12 6.63 4.03 -2.27
N ILE A 13 5.49 4.45 -2.81
CA ILE A 13 4.24 3.68 -2.71
C ILE A 13 3.83 3.00 -4.01
N GLY A 14 4.72 2.96 -5.00
CA GLY A 14 4.49 2.23 -6.23
C GLY A 14 3.46 2.85 -7.17
N LEU A 15 3.31 4.17 -7.16
CA LEU A 15 2.42 4.86 -8.09
C LEU A 15 3.13 5.14 -9.42
N PRO A 16 2.40 5.10 -10.55
CA PRO A 16 2.97 5.47 -11.84
C PRO A 16 3.46 6.92 -11.87
N LEU A 17 4.46 7.19 -12.70
CA LEU A 17 5.04 8.52 -12.85
C LEU A 17 3.99 9.58 -13.25
N ASP A 18 3.03 9.20 -14.06
CA ASP A 18 1.97 10.09 -14.56
C ASP A 18 0.76 10.24 -13.61
N SER A 19 0.81 9.61 -12.43
CA SER A 19 -0.23 9.81 -11.42
C SER A 19 -0.24 11.24 -10.90
N SER A 20 -1.44 11.76 -10.57
CA SER A 20 -1.64 13.17 -10.21
C SER A 20 -2.22 13.35 -8.79
N TYR A 21 -1.93 12.43 -7.88
CA TYR A 21 -2.37 12.56 -6.49
C TYR A 21 -1.65 13.72 -5.81
N THR A 22 -2.40 14.52 -5.05
CA THR A 22 -1.91 15.78 -4.46
C THR A 22 -2.01 15.84 -2.95
N HIS A 23 -2.72 14.89 -2.34
CA HIS A 23 -3.05 14.91 -0.91
C HIS A 23 -2.71 13.58 -0.25
N VAL A 24 -2.48 13.65 1.05
CA VAL A 24 -2.30 12.51 1.95
C VAL A 24 -3.41 12.56 2.99
N SER A 25 -4.13 11.46 3.16
CA SER A 25 -5.14 11.32 4.21
C SER A 25 -4.72 10.26 5.22
N GLY A 26 -4.93 10.56 6.49
CA GLY A 26 -4.75 9.61 7.58
C GLY A 26 -6.09 9.18 8.16
N PHE A 27 -6.19 7.91 8.53
CA PHE A 27 -7.41 7.32 9.07
C PHE A 27 -7.13 6.53 10.33
N TRP A 28 -8.08 6.55 11.26
CA TRP A 28 -8.16 5.59 12.35
C TRP A 28 -9.05 4.44 11.91
N VAL A 29 -8.50 3.23 11.92
CA VAL A 29 -9.20 2.02 11.45
C VAL A 29 -9.09 0.93 12.52
N SER A 30 -10.21 0.30 12.85
CA SER A 30 -10.20 -0.86 13.75
C SER A 30 -9.43 -2.02 13.10
N PRO A 31 -8.56 -2.72 13.87
CA PRO A 31 -7.72 -3.80 13.31
C PRO A 31 -8.50 -4.92 12.61
N GLU A 32 -9.72 -5.24 13.08
CA GLU A 32 -10.57 -6.25 12.44
C GLU A 32 -11.00 -5.87 11.02
N ASN A 33 -10.86 -4.60 10.63
CA ASN A 33 -11.18 -4.11 9.29
C ASN A 33 -9.95 -4.02 8.38
N LEU A 34 -8.81 -4.51 8.83
CA LEU A 34 -7.57 -4.50 8.06
C LEU A 34 -7.16 -5.91 7.66
N ILE A 35 -6.63 -6.03 6.45
CA ILE A 35 -6.01 -7.24 5.94
C ILE A 35 -4.80 -6.83 5.09
N ARG A 36 -3.78 -7.67 5.01
CA ARG A 36 -2.67 -7.41 4.09
C ARG A 36 -3.01 -7.92 2.69
N PRO A 37 -2.72 -7.15 1.65
CA PRO A 37 -2.80 -7.65 0.28
C PRO A 37 -1.57 -8.50 -0.04
N ALA A 38 -1.44 -9.64 0.61
CA ALA A 38 -0.23 -10.46 0.58
C ALA A 38 -0.56 -11.94 0.76
N TYR A 39 0.41 -12.81 0.47
CA TYR A 39 0.32 -14.25 0.75
C TYR A 39 0.12 -14.55 2.23
N GLU A 40 0.60 -13.67 3.13
CA GLU A 40 0.28 -13.70 4.54
C GLU A 40 -0.66 -12.54 4.87
N PRO A 41 -1.96 -12.76 4.87
CA PRO A 41 -2.92 -11.67 5.04
C PRO A 41 -3.14 -11.23 6.49
N ASP A 42 -2.67 -12.00 7.48
CA ASP A 42 -2.83 -11.69 8.90
C ASP A 42 -1.96 -10.51 9.29
N ILE A 43 -2.59 -9.41 9.73
CA ILE A 43 -1.90 -8.18 10.10
C ILE A 43 -1.05 -8.31 11.36
N SER A 44 -1.27 -9.35 12.18
CA SER A 44 -0.48 -9.60 13.40
C SER A 44 0.85 -10.29 13.13
N LYS A 45 1.06 -10.81 11.91
CA LYS A 45 2.30 -11.49 11.54
C LYS A 45 3.36 -10.48 11.12
N SER A 46 4.60 -10.71 11.56
CA SER A 46 5.75 -9.88 11.21
C SER A 46 6.62 -10.47 10.10
N VAL A 47 6.42 -11.74 9.78
CA VAL A 47 7.16 -12.45 8.72
C VAL A 47 6.22 -12.74 7.57
N MET A 48 6.60 -12.28 6.38
CA MET A 48 5.83 -12.51 5.17
C MET A 48 6.32 -13.76 4.45
N THR A 49 5.41 -14.43 3.77
CA THR A 49 5.70 -15.61 2.95
C THR A 49 5.53 -15.27 1.48
N ASP A 50 6.17 -16.02 0.61
CA ASP A 50 6.07 -15.87 -0.85
C ASP A 50 5.03 -16.82 -1.46
N HIS A 51 4.25 -17.48 -0.62
CA HIS A 51 3.17 -18.39 -0.98
C HIS A 51 2.15 -18.45 0.15
N PHE A 52 0.96 -18.96 -0.12
CA PHE A 52 -0.03 -19.20 0.93
C PHE A 52 0.39 -20.37 1.82
N ALA A 53 0.96 -20.07 2.98
CA ALA A 53 1.31 -21.09 3.98
C ALA A 53 0.05 -21.70 4.61
N ILE A 54 -1.02 -20.90 4.72
CA ILE A 54 -2.35 -21.32 5.16
C ILE A 54 -3.31 -21.05 4.03
N GLN A 55 -4.20 -21.99 3.72
CA GLN A 55 -5.20 -21.84 2.67
C GLN A 55 -6.11 -20.64 2.98
N PRO A 56 -6.15 -19.62 2.12
CA PRO A 56 -7.01 -18.46 2.35
C PRO A 56 -8.49 -18.82 2.13
N SER A 57 -9.38 -17.93 2.59
CA SER A 57 -10.81 -18.06 2.26
C SER A 57 -11.02 -17.97 0.75
N PRO A 58 -12.06 -18.61 0.20
CA PRO A 58 -12.35 -18.50 -1.23
C PRO A 58 -12.55 -17.07 -1.70
N ALA A 59 -13.15 -16.21 -0.87
CA ALA A 59 -13.36 -14.80 -1.19
C ALA A 59 -12.02 -14.04 -1.31
N PHE A 60 -11.10 -14.26 -0.37
CA PHE A 60 -9.78 -13.62 -0.43
C PHE A 60 -8.98 -14.12 -1.63
N LEU A 61 -8.97 -15.43 -1.89
CA LEU A 61 -8.26 -16.00 -3.02
C LEU A 61 -8.78 -15.45 -4.34
N SER A 62 -10.10 -15.36 -4.51
CA SER A 62 -10.71 -14.77 -5.70
C SER A 62 -10.30 -13.32 -5.90
N TRP A 63 -10.33 -12.52 -4.83
CA TRP A 63 -9.85 -11.15 -4.87
C TRP A 63 -8.36 -11.08 -5.25
N PHE A 64 -7.53 -11.91 -4.64
CA PHE A 64 -6.09 -11.94 -4.83
C PHE A 64 -5.74 -12.25 -6.31
N GLU A 65 -6.35 -13.28 -6.87
CA GLU A 65 -6.15 -13.67 -8.26
C GLU A 65 -6.64 -12.59 -9.24
N GLY A 66 -7.78 -11.99 -8.95
CA GLY A 66 -8.31 -10.88 -9.73
C GLY A 66 -7.39 -9.65 -9.67
N ASN A 67 -6.82 -9.37 -8.51
CA ASN A 67 -5.89 -8.26 -8.34
C ASN A 67 -4.54 -8.52 -9.03
N MET A 68 -4.07 -9.77 -9.08
CA MET A 68 -2.91 -10.14 -9.87
C MET A 68 -3.12 -9.80 -11.34
N LYS A 69 -4.25 -10.21 -11.89
CA LYS A 69 -4.60 -9.93 -13.27
C LYS A 69 -4.65 -8.43 -13.53
N TRP A 70 -5.38 -7.69 -12.71
CA TRP A 70 -5.51 -6.25 -12.85
C TRP A 70 -4.15 -5.55 -12.74
N SER A 71 -3.35 -5.87 -11.72
CA SER A 71 -2.07 -5.21 -11.46
C SER A 71 -1.04 -5.47 -12.55
N TYR A 72 -0.92 -6.71 -13.01
CA TYR A 72 0.19 -7.12 -13.87
C TYR A 72 -0.16 -7.11 -15.36
N GLU A 73 -1.43 -7.26 -15.71
CA GLU A 73 -1.85 -7.34 -17.10
C GLU A 73 -2.55 -6.06 -17.58
N GLU A 74 -3.34 -5.41 -16.70
CA GLU A 74 -4.22 -4.32 -17.12
C GLU A 74 -3.71 -2.94 -16.72
N SER A 75 -3.19 -2.78 -15.49
CA SER A 75 -2.86 -1.46 -14.95
C SER A 75 -1.36 -1.19 -14.81
N ALA A 76 -0.54 -2.23 -14.85
CA ALA A 76 0.92 -2.16 -14.63
C ALA A 76 1.32 -1.56 -13.27
N TYR A 77 0.49 -1.68 -12.23
CA TYR A 77 0.88 -1.36 -10.87
C TYR A 77 1.79 -2.45 -10.30
N PRO A 78 2.92 -2.09 -9.67
CA PRO A 78 3.90 -3.07 -9.21
C PRO A 78 3.54 -3.65 -7.83
N TRP A 79 2.45 -4.39 -7.74
CA TRP A 79 2.03 -5.03 -6.50
C TRP A 79 2.97 -6.19 -6.13
N THR A 80 3.49 -6.19 -4.88
CA THR A 80 4.51 -7.16 -4.48
C THR A 80 3.96 -8.49 -3.97
N ARG A 81 2.72 -8.53 -3.47
CA ARG A 81 2.12 -9.67 -2.76
C ARG A 81 2.87 -10.05 -1.48
N LEU A 82 3.79 -9.20 -1.02
CA LEU A 82 4.65 -9.45 0.14
C LEU A 82 4.40 -8.48 1.30
N GLY A 83 3.32 -7.70 1.25
CA GLY A 83 2.92 -6.83 2.35
C GLY A 83 3.61 -5.47 2.40
N TYR A 84 4.36 -5.11 1.39
CA TYR A 84 4.94 -3.79 1.24
C TYR A 84 4.68 -3.23 -0.15
N THR A 85 4.73 -1.89 -0.28
CA THR A 85 4.66 -1.24 -1.58
C THR A 85 6.00 -1.37 -2.31
N TYR A 86 5.98 -1.36 -3.64
CA TYR A 86 7.21 -1.39 -4.43
C TYR A 86 7.78 0.02 -4.57
N ASP A 87 8.98 0.24 -4.03
CA ASP A 87 9.73 1.48 -4.22
C ASP A 87 10.57 1.37 -5.50
N TRP A 88 10.16 2.10 -6.55
CA TRP A 88 10.83 2.04 -7.83
C TRP A 88 11.91 3.13 -8.03
N ALA A 89 12.28 3.84 -6.96
CA ALA A 89 13.43 4.75 -7.02
C ALA A 89 14.73 3.97 -7.28
N TYR A 90 15.64 4.61 -7.98
CA TYR A 90 16.96 4.03 -8.31
C TYR A 90 17.90 4.15 -7.10
N ASN A 91 17.58 3.48 -6.00
CA ASN A 91 18.33 3.55 -4.74
C ASN A 91 18.84 2.19 -4.25
N GLY A 92 18.66 1.13 -5.05
CA GLY A 92 19.09 -0.23 -4.69
C GLY A 92 18.19 -0.95 -3.69
N LYS A 93 17.02 -0.39 -3.35
CA LYS A 93 16.07 -0.96 -2.39
C LYS A 93 14.66 -0.86 -2.95
N GLU A 94 14.05 -2.01 -3.24
CA GLU A 94 12.67 -2.08 -3.71
C GLU A 94 11.62 -2.05 -2.60
N TYR A 95 12.04 -2.10 -1.33
CA TYR A 95 11.14 -2.19 -0.18
C TYR A 95 10.56 -0.81 0.14
N GLY A 96 9.25 -0.66 -0.05
CA GLY A 96 8.54 0.56 0.28
C GLY A 96 7.97 0.54 1.70
N LEU A 97 6.71 0.91 1.84
CA LEU A 97 5.99 0.97 3.11
C LEU A 97 5.15 -0.28 3.31
N SER A 98 4.83 -0.61 4.57
CA SER A 98 3.84 -1.63 4.88
C SER A 98 2.51 -1.26 4.23
N GLU A 99 1.89 -2.25 3.61
CA GLU A 99 0.66 -2.09 2.83
C GLU A 99 -0.48 -2.85 3.47
N PHE A 100 -1.63 -2.19 3.61
CA PHE A 100 -2.83 -2.79 4.18
C PHE A 100 -4.04 -2.42 3.33
N LEU A 101 -5.04 -3.29 3.34
CA LEU A 101 -6.36 -3.01 2.79
C LEU A 101 -7.33 -2.76 3.92
N ILE A 102 -8.16 -1.73 3.75
CA ILE A 102 -9.35 -1.53 4.59
C ILE A 102 -10.48 -2.31 3.93
N GLN A 103 -11.19 -3.11 4.71
CA GLN A 103 -12.32 -3.87 4.18
C GLN A 103 -13.37 -2.93 3.60
N LYS A 104 -14.01 -3.37 2.51
CA LYS A 104 -15.07 -2.63 1.86
C LYS A 104 -16.19 -2.31 2.87
N ASP A 105 -16.70 -1.08 2.81
CA ASP A 105 -17.76 -0.57 3.66
C ASP A 105 -17.41 -0.46 5.16
N ALA A 106 -16.16 -0.65 5.54
CA ALA A 106 -15.72 -0.42 6.91
C ALA A 106 -15.83 1.06 7.27
N GLN A 107 -16.26 1.35 8.48
CA GLN A 107 -16.25 2.71 9.02
C GLN A 107 -14.83 3.08 9.43
N VAL A 108 -14.40 4.28 9.04
CA VAL A 108 -13.10 4.84 9.42
C VAL A 108 -13.28 6.26 9.91
N ASP A 109 -12.39 6.68 10.80
CA ASP A 109 -12.35 8.07 11.26
C ASP A 109 -11.21 8.78 10.54
N VAL A 110 -11.52 9.84 9.80
CA VAL A 110 -10.51 10.65 9.13
C VAL A 110 -9.75 11.45 10.18
N ALA A 111 -8.45 11.20 10.31
CA ALA A 111 -7.59 11.96 11.23
C ALA A 111 -7.14 13.27 10.61
N PHE A 112 -6.78 13.26 9.33
CA PHE A 112 -6.37 14.45 8.59
C PHE A 112 -6.46 14.21 7.08
N THR A 113 -6.49 15.31 6.33
CA THR A 113 -6.21 15.34 4.90
C THR A 113 -5.37 16.57 4.63
N TYR A 114 -4.15 16.39 4.16
CA TYR A 114 -3.19 17.46 3.88
C TYR A 114 -2.74 17.40 2.42
N THR A 115 -2.38 18.56 1.87
CA THR A 115 -1.51 18.57 0.68
C THR A 115 -0.17 17.91 1.03
N ILE A 116 0.59 17.51 0.02
CA ILE A 116 1.92 16.90 0.24
C ILE A 116 2.81 17.84 1.04
N ASP A 117 2.85 19.13 0.68
CA ASP A 117 3.67 20.13 1.40
C ASP A 117 3.24 20.27 2.86
N ALA A 118 1.94 20.39 3.13
CA ALA A 118 1.43 20.49 4.50
C ALA A 118 1.72 19.22 5.31
N PHE A 119 1.66 18.04 4.67
CA PHE A 119 2.01 16.78 5.32
C PHE A 119 3.49 16.74 5.71
N LEU A 120 4.38 17.21 4.84
CA LEU A 120 5.81 17.30 5.13
C LEU A 120 6.09 18.27 6.29
N ASP A 121 5.43 19.41 6.30
CA ASP A 121 5.56 20.38 7.40
C ASP A 121 5.12 19.76 8.73
N TRP A 122 4.02 19.02 8.71
CA TRP A 122 3.53 18.30 9.89
C TRP A 122 4.51 17.23 10.37
N LEU A 123 5.13 16.48 9.47
CA LEU A 123 6.13 15.45 9.82
C LEU A 123 7.39 16.06 10.47
N ASN A 124 7.73 17.29 10.12
CA ASN A 124 8.94 17.96 10.60
C ASN A 124 8.75 18.76 11.90
N GLN A 125 7.59 18.69 12.51
CA GLN A 125 7.31 19.38 13.76
C GLN A 125 7.96 18.75 14.99
#